data_f68e7a94a0ece7c727fbfa0dfa134d59
#
_entry.id   f68e7a94a0ece7c727fbfa0dfa134d59
#
_cell.length_a   1.000
_cell.length_b   1.000
_cell.length_c   1.000
_cell.angle_alpha   90.00
_cell.angle_beta   90.00
_cell.angle_gamma   90.00
#
_symmetry.space_group_name_H-M   'P 1'
#
loop_
_entity.id
_entity.type
_entity.pdbx_description
1 polymer ?
#
loop_
_entity_poly.entity_id
_entity_poly.type
_entity_poly.pdbx_seq_one_letter_code
_entity_poly.pdbx_strand_id
1 'polypeptide(L)'
;NATALVTYLIGGADNNFDEKERAQSAHLVNIRTEQGDPMLFDYYLDLQVDFAERVAKVEAKYGVDSVNDRTALLVAELEKLNDILPKLDDIYARAYLKALRTLAKGVAEASGGLLGFLEISYEEEHLMGLTMITFE
;
A
#
# COMPACT_ATOMS: atom_id res chain seq x y z
N ASN A 1 -5.90 6.92 -4.81
CA ASN A 1 -6.13 5.86 -3.83
C ASN A 1 -5.17 4.71 -3.83
N ALA A 2 -4.04 4.85 -4.53
CA ALA A 2 -3.04 3.81 -4.55
C ALA A 2 -2.53 3.47 -3.15
N THR A 3 -2.36 4.48 -2.29
CA THR A 3 -1.89 4.26 -0.92
C THR A 3 -2.85 3.38 -0.12
N ALA A 4 -4.15 3.60 -0.26
CA ALA A 4 -5.15 2.78 0.41
C ALA A 4 -5.20 1.36 -0.17
N LEU A 5 -5.04 1.23 -1.50
CA LEU A 5 -4.98 -0.06 -2.17
C LEU A 5 -3.79 -0.89 -1.66
N VAL A 6 -2.62 -0.27 -1.59
CA VAL A 6 -1.41 -0.93 -1.09
C VAL A 6 -1.60 -1.36 0.37
N THR A 7 -2.16 -0.49 1.19
CA THR A 7 -2.39 -0.78 2.60
C THR A 7 -3.27 -2.01 2.78
N TYR A 8 -4.35 -2.08 2.03
CA TYR A 8 -5.26 -3.22 2.13
C TYR A 8 -4.67 -4.48 1.51
N LEU A 9 -3.97 -4.35 0.39
CA LEU A 9 -3.31 -5.49 -0.25
C LEU A 9 -2.34 -6.18 0.71
N ILE A 10 -1.47 -5.40 1.34
CA ILE A 10 -0.43 -5.95 2.20
C ILE A 10 -1.00 -6.30 3.59
N GLY A 11 -1.76 -5.40 4.18
CA GLY A 11 -2.32 -5.60 5.51
C GLY A 11 -3.34 -6.72 5.58
N GLY A 12 -4.09 -6.91 4.51
CA GLY A 12 -5.10 -7.96 4.43
C GLY A 12 -4.60 -9.29 3.86
N ALA A 13 -3.31 -9.39 3.56
CA ALA A 13 -2.78 -10.58 2.88
C ALA A 13 -2.94 -11.88 3.69
N ASP A 14 -2.93 -11.79 5.00
CA ASP A 14 -3.14 -12.94 5.88
C ASP A 14 -4.60 -13.09 6.33
N ASN A 15 -5.49 -12.29 5.74
CA ASN A 15 -6.90 -12.27 6.06
C ASN A 15 -7.21 -11.83 7.49
N ASN A 16 -6.34 -11.04 8.10
CA ASN A 16 -6.47 -10.61 9.49
C ASN A 16 -6.09 -9.13 9.66
N PHE A 17 -6.76 -8.27 8.93
CA PHE A 17 -6.48 -6.83 9.00
C PHE A 17 -7.35 -6.21 10.09
N ASP A 18 -6.88 -6.30 11.34
CA ASP A 18 -7.62 -5.85 12.51
C ASP A 18 -7.48 -4.34 12.78
N GLU A 19 -8.17 -3.84 13.81
CA GLU A 19 -8.15 -2.42 14.14
C GLU A 19 -6.77 -1.91 14.53
N LYS A 20 -5.98 -2.73 15.19
CA LYS A 20 -4.63 -2.36 15.58
C LYS A 20 -3.75 -2.14 14.36
N GLU A 21 -3.85 -3.06 13.39
CA GLU A 21 -3.10 -2.95 12.15
C GLU A 21 -3.55 -1.74 11.33
N ARG A 22 -4.86 -1.44 11.34
CA ARG A 22 -5.40 -0.27 10.66
C ARG A 22 -4.88 1.01 11.28
N ALA A 23 -4.84 1.08 12.61
CA ALA A 23 -4.32 2.24 13.33
C ALA A 23 -2.83 2.43 13.07
N GLN A 24 -2.07 1.35 13.02
CA GLN A 24 -0.65 1.41 12.71
C GLN A 24 -0.40 1.89 11.28
N SER A 25 -1.22 1.45 10.34
CA SER A 25 -1.13 1.90 8.95
C SER A 25 -1.39 3.40 8.83
N ALA A 26 -2.40 3.91 9.54
CA ALA A 26 -2.68 5.34 9.58
C ALA A 26 -1.50 6.12 10.19
N HIS A 27 -0.88 5.57 11.22
CA HIS A 27 0.29 6.16 11.84
C HIS A 27 1.48 6.23 10.87
N LEU A 28 1.66 5.20 10.05
CA LEU A 28 2.71 5.21 9.02
C LEU A 28 2.51 6.34 8.01
N VAL A 29 1.26 6.62 7.63
CA VAL A 29 0.97 7.75 6.75
C VAL A 29 1.37 9.06 7.41
N ASN A 30 1.08 9.21 8.71
CA ASN A 30 1.47 10.40 9.45
C ASN A 30 2.99 10.57 9.49
N ILE A 31 3.72 9.49 9.70
CA ILE A 31 5.19 9.50 9.69
C ILE A 31 5.71 9.91 8.32
N ARG A 32 5.13 9.39 7.25
CA ARG A 32 5.53 9.75 5.89
C ARG A 32 5.27 11.21 5.58
N THR A 33 4.22 11.79 6.16
CA THR A 33 3.94 13.20 5.99
C THR A 33 5.07 14.05 6.55
N GLU A 34 5.57 13.71 7.72
CA GLU A 34 6.61 14.49 8.39
C GLU A 34 8.01 14.17 7.93
N GLN A 35 8.29 12.91 7.64
CA GLN A 35 9.65 12.42 7.38
C GLN A 35 9.89 11.97 5.94
N GLY A 36 8.86 11.95 5.12
CA GLY A 36 8.97 11.53 3.74
C GLY A 36 9.54 12.61 2.84
N ASP A 37 9.55 12.34 1.54
CA ASP A 37 10.01 13.29 0.55
C ASP A 37 9.13 14.55 0.58
N PRO A 38 9.73 15.74 0.75
CA PRO A 38 8.96 17.00 0.78
C PRO A 38 8.07 17.20 -0.43
N MET A 39 8.43 16.64 -1.58
CA MET A 39 7.65 16.72 -2.80
C MET A 39 6.26 16.09 -2.63
N LEU A 40 6.12 15.12 -1.71
CA LEU A 40 4.88 14.41 -1.44
C LEU A 40 4.14 14.94 -0.22
N PHE A 41 4.61 16.02 0.38
CA PHE A 41 4.02 16.53 1.63
C PHE A 41 2.52 16.82 1.47
N ASP A 42 2.15 17.57 0.45
CA ASP A 42 0.74 17.95 0.23
C ASP A 42 -0.12 16.72 -0.04
N TYR A 43 0.42 15.75 -0.76
CA TYR A 43 -0.27 14.49 -1.03
C TYR A 43 -0.60 13.76 0.27
N TYR A 44 0.39 13.60 1.14
CA TYR A 44 0.19 12.89 2.40
C TYR A 44 -0.67 13.67 3.38
N LEU A 45 -0.55 14.99 3.39
CA LEU A 45 -1.37 15.82 4.25
C LEU A 45 -2.86 15.67 3.88
N ASP A 46 -3.16 15.67 2.59
CA ASP A 46 -4.52 15.43 2.11
C ASP A 46 -4.99 14.02 2.48
N LEU A 47 -4.10 13.05 2.34
CA LEU A 47 -4.41 11.67 2.62
C LEU A 47 -4.74 11.42 4.10
N GLN A 48 -4.08 12.13 5.03
CA GLN A 48 -4.33 12.00 6.46
C GLN A 48 -5.78 12.29 6.84
N VAL A 49 -6.42 13.20 6.11
CA VAL A 49 -7.76 13.68 6.46
C VAL A 49 -8.77 12.54 6.52
N ASP A 50 -8.70 11.62 5.56
CA ASP A 50 -9.70 10.57 5.42
C ASP A 50 -9.11 9.19 5.08
N PHE A 51 -7.88 8.94 5.52
CA PHE A 51 -7.18 7.71 5.16
C PHE A 51 -7.97 6.45 5.59
N ALA A 52 -8.47 6.44 6.81
CA ALA A 52 -9.23 5.30 7.32
C ALA A 52 -10.48 5.04 6.48
N GLU A 53 -11.16 6.09 6.05
CA GLU A 53 -12.32 5.97 5.18
C GLU A 53 -11.94 5.42 3.80
N ARG A 54 -10.80 5.85 3.28
CA ARG A 54 -10.33 5.37 1.98
C ARG A 54 -10.01 3.87 2.03
N VAL A 55 -9.37 3.43 3.12
CA VAL A 55 -9.10 1.99 3.31
C VAL A 55 -10.41 1.22 3.45
N ALA A 56 -11.37 1.74 4.20
CA ALA A 56 -12.67 1.10 4.37
C ALA A 56 -13.41 0.97 3.04
N LYS A 57 -13.32 1.97 2.17
CA LYS A 57 -13.94 1.93 0.85
C LYS A 57 -13.28 0.88 -0.05
N VAL A 58 -11.96 0.76 0.03
CA VAL A 58 -11.22 -0.27 -0.70
C VAL A 58 -11.66 -1.65 -0.22
N GLU A 59 -11.73 -1.84 1.08
CA GLU A 59 -12.18 -3.10 1.65
C GLU A 59 -13.60 -3.44 1.21
N ALA A 60 -14.50 -2.47 1.21
CA ALA A 60 -15.89 -2.68 0.79
C ALA A 60 -15.97 -3.08 -0.69
N LYS A 61 -15.12 -2.50 -1.52
CA LYS A 61 -15.14 -2.75 -2.95
C LYS A 61 -14.46 -4.05 -3.35
N TYR A 62 -13.34 -4.37 -2.72
CA TYR A 62 -12.51 -5.51 -3.12
C TYR A 62 -12.49 -6.66 -2.12
N GLY A 63 -13.16 -6.52 -0.98
CA GLY A 63 -13.15 -7.52 0.07
C GLY A 63 -14.03 -8.72 -0.24
N VAL A 64 -13.55 -9.61 -1.08
CA VAL A 64 -14.21 -10.88 -1.36
C VAL A 64 -13.68 -11.93 -0.39
N ASP A 65 -14.41 -13.03 -0.24
CA ASP A 65 -14.07 -14.07 0.74
C ASP A 65 -12.72 -14.74 0.51
N SER A 66 -12.36 -14.95 -0.75
CA SER A 66 -11.09 -15.58 -1.09
C SER A 66 -9.96 -14.56 -1.08
N VAL A 67 -8.93 -14.81 -0.28
CA VAL A 67 -7.73 -13.96 -0.24
C VAL A 67 -7.07 -13.90 -1.61
N ASN A 68 -7.01 -15.03 -2.31
CA ASN A 68 -6.38 -15.08 -3.63
C ASN A 68 -7.14 -14.23 -4.64
N ASP A 69 -8.48 -14.29 -4.64
CA ASP A 69 -9.29 -13.50 -5.56
C ASP A 69 -9.17 -12.02 -5.25
N ARG A 70 -9.20 -11.66 -3.97
CA ARG A 70 -9.03 -10.29 -3.53
C ARG A 70 -7.68 -9.73 -3.95
N THR A 71 -6.63 -10.50 -3.72
CA THR A 71 -5.28 -10.11 -4.10
C THR A 71 -5.18 -9.86 -5.59
N ALA A 72 -5.76 -10.75 -6.41
CA ALA A 72 -5.75 -10.58 -7.86
C ALA A 72 -6.44 -9.30 -8.30
N LEU A 73 -7.57 -8.97 -7.67
CA LEU A 73 -8.30 -7.74 -8.00
C LEU A 73 -7.50 -6.49 -7.63
N LEU A 74 -6.85 -6.50 -6.46
CA LEU A 74 -6.06 -5.38 -6.01
C LEU A 74 -4.81 -5.20 -6.86
N VAL A 75 -4.15 -6.28 -7.23
CA VAL A 75 -2.99 -6.24 -8.11
C VAL A 75 -3.38 -5.65 -9.47
N ALA A 76 -4.50 -6.10 -10.03
CA ALA A 76 -4.98 -5.58 -11.31
C ALA A 76 -5.25 -4.07 -11.23
N GLU A 77 -5.78 -3.61 -10.11
CA GLU A 77 -6.04 -2.18 -9.93
C GLU A 77 -4.74 -1.38 -9.83
N LEU A 78 -3.74 -1.91 -9.12
CA LEU A 78 -2.44 -1.26 -9.01
C LEU A 78 -1.66 -1.26 -10.32
N GLU A 79 -1.85 -2.27 -11.16
CA GLU A 79 -1.21 -2.31 -12.47
C GLU A 79 -1.58 -1.11 -13.34
N LYS A 80 -2.73 -0.49 -13.08
CA LYS A 80 -3.15 0.71 -13.82
C LYS A 80 -2.19 1.88 -13.60
N LEU A 81 -1.40 1.85 -12.54
CA LEU A 81 -0.37 2.87 -12.32
C LEU A 81 0.70 2.84 -13.41
N ASN A 82 0.89 1.71 -14.08
CA ASN A 82 1.83 1.63 -15.20
C ASN A 82 1.44 2.55 -16.36
N ASP A 83 0.16 2.90 -16.46
CA ASP A 83 -0.32 3.84 -17.48
C ASP A 83 -0.31 5.28 -16.97
N ILE A 84 -0.38 5.46 -15.67
CA ILE A 84 -0.49 6.79 -15.06
C ILE A 84 0.88 7.41 -14.78
N LEU A 85 1.77 6.64 -14.19
CA LEU A 85 3.09 7.15 -13.77
C LEU A 85 3.89 7.78 -14.90
N PRO A 86 3.93 7.21 -16.12
CA PRO A 86 4.66 7.84 -17.21
C PRO A 86 4.13 9.21 -17.63
N LYS A 87 2.91 9.53 -17.24
CA LYS A 87 2.28 10.83 -17.57
C LYS A 87 2.59 11.91 -16.55
N LEU A 88 3.17 11.53 -15.41
CA LEU A 88 3.54 12.46 -14.37
C LEU A 88 4.97 12.94 -14.59
N ASP A 89 5.35 14.03 -13.90
CA ASP A 89 6.74 14.43 -13.86
C ASP A 89 7.59 13.24 -13.38
N ASP A 90 8.69 12.98 -14.06
CA ASP A 90 9.51 11.79 -13.80
C ASP A 90 10.02 11.73 -12.35
N ILE A 91 10.49 12.86 -11.84
CA ILE A 91 11.01 12.90 -10.47
C ILE A 91 9.91 12.64 -9.47
N TYR A 92 8.73 13.22 -9.69
CA TYR A 92 7.58 13.01 -8.84
C TYR A 92 7.11 11.55 -8.89
N ALA A 93 7.01 10.98 -10.09
CA ALA A 93 6.56 9.59 -10.26
C ALA A 93 7.49 8.62 -9.52
N ARG A 94 8.80 8.84 -9.61
CA ARG A 94 9.78 7.99 -8.93
C ARG A 94 9.67 8.11 -7.42
N ALA A 95 9.51 9.35 -6.92
CA ALA A 95 9.34 9.58 -5.47
C ALA A 95 8.06 8.92 -4.98
N TYR A 96 6.99 9.03 -5.74
CA TYR A 96 5.69 8.44 -5.40
C TYR A 96 5.78 6.91 -5.32
N LEU A 97 6.38 6.28 -6.31
CA LEU A 97 6.53 4.82 -6.33
C LEU A 97 7.41 4.34 -5.18
N LYS A 98 8.51 5.04 -4.92
CA LYS A 98 9.38 4.72 -3.79
C LYS A 98 8.60 4.80 -2.47
N ALA A 99 7.76 5.82 -2.33
CA ALA A 99 6.94 5.99 -1.12
C ALA A 99 5.92 4.87 -0.97
N LEU A 100 5.29 4.43 -2.06
CA LEU A 100 4.37 3.30 -2.01
C LEU A 100 5.08 2.01 -1.57
N ARG A 101 6.27 1.76 -2.09
CA ARG A 101 7.05 0.58 -1.71
C ARG A 101 7.49 0.63 -0.25
N THR A 102 7.87 1.81 0.23
CA THR A 102 8.22 2.00 1.64
C THR A 102 7.01 1.74 2.54
N LEU A 103 5.84 2.23 2.13
CA LEU A 103 4.61 1.99 2.87
C LEU A 103 4.25 0.50 2.90
N ALA A 104 4.35 -0.18 1.76
CA ALA A 104 4.06 -1.61 1.67
C ALA A 104 4.89 -2.40 2.68
N LYS A 105 6.18 -2.08 2.75
CA LYS A 105 7.10 -2.72 3.68
C LYS A 105 6.72 -2.42 5.13
N GLY A 106 6.39 -1.16 5.43
CA GLY A 106 5.97 -0.77 6.77
C GLY A 106 4.68 -1.45 7.21
N VAL A 107 3.70 -1.57 6.31
CA VAL A 107 2.44 -2.26 6.61
C VAL A 107 2.70 -3.75 6.86
N ALA A 108 3.56 -4.37 6.06
CA ALA A 108 3.92 -5.77 6.26
C ALA A 108 4.55 -6.00 7.63
N GLU A 109 5.44 -5.12 8.05
CA GLU A 109 6.08 -5.20 9.36
C GLU A 109 5.05 -5.01 10.48
N ALA A 110 4.14 -4.07 10.32
CA ALA A 110 3.12 -3.78 11.33
C ALA A 110 2.13 -4.93 11.47
N SER A 111 1.84 -5.65 10.39
CA SER A 111 0.92 -6.78 10.44
C SER A 111 1.58 -8.07 10.94
N GLY A 112 2.84 -8.02 11.29
CA GLY A 112 3.56 -9.20 11.75
C GLY A 112 3.93 -10.17 10.66
N GLY A 113 3.65 -9.83 9.41
CA GLY A 113 3.94 -10.70 8.29
C GLY A 113 5.40 -11.08 8.20
N LEU A 114 6.27 -10.11 8.41
CA LEU A 114 7.69 -10.38 8.38
C LEU A 114 8.15 -11.19 9.55
N LEU A 115 7.36 -11.16 10.61
CA LEU A 115 7.77 -11.83 11.77
C LEU A 115 7.45 -13.25 11.68
N GLY A 116 6.35 -13.46 11.15
CA GLY A 116 5.98 -14.77 10.94
C GLY A 116 7.03 -15.54 10.30
N PHE A 117 7.57 -14.87 9.80
CA PHE A 117 8.57 -15.06 9.89
C PHE A 117 9.40 -15.88 9.55
N LEU A 118 9.55 -16.03 9.53
CA LEU A 118 10.24 -17.06 9.36
C LEU A 118 10.37 -17.26 7.96
N GLU A 119 9.32 -17.17 7.21
CA GLU A 119 9.42 -17.42 5.84
C GLU A 119 8.50 -16.51 5.15
N ILE A 120 9.03 -15.47 4.59
CA ILE A 120 8.30 -14.66 3.64
C ILE A 120 8.29 -15.46 2.36
N SER A 121 7.10 -15.84 1.91
CA SER A 121 6.98 -16.56 0.66
C SER A 121 7.44 -15.69 -0.51
N TYR A 122 7.79 -16.32 -1.62
CA TYR A 122 8.14 -15.62 -2.84
C TYR A 122 7.04 -14.64 -3.25
N GLU A 123 5.79 -15.07 -3.11
CA GLU A 123 4.65 -14.24 -3.43
C GLU A 123 4.55 -13.00 -2.54
N GLU A 124 4.83 -13.14 -1.25
CA GLU A 124 4.82 -12.01 -0.34
C GLU A 124 5.91 -11.00 -0.67
N GLU A 125 7.08 -11.47 -1.06
CA GLU A 125 8.16 -10.57 -1.49
C GLU A 125 7.76 -9.77 -2.71
N HIS A 126 7.10 -10.40 -3.68
CA HIS A 126 6.62 -9.71 -4.86
C HIS A 126 5.54 -8.68 -4.51
N LEU A 127 4.63 -9.03 -3.62
CA LEU A 127 3.60 -8.11 -3.19
C LEU A 127 4.20 -6.91 -2.46
N MET A 128 5.12 -7.15 -1.53
CA MET A 128 5.77 -6.08 -0.78
C MET A 128 6.60 -5.16 -1.68
N GLY A 129 7.23 -5.72 -2.67
CA GLY A 129 8.01 -4.96 -3.64
C GLY A 129 7.19 -4.26 -4.70
N LEU A 130 5.86 -4.48 -4.70
CA LEU A 130 4.93 -3.93 -5.69
C LEU A 130 5.44 -4.16 -7.12
N THR A 131 5.86 -5.39 -7.39
CA THR A 131 6.48 -5.73 -8.66
C THR A 131 5.52 -5.66 -9.85
N MET A 132 4.20 -5.59 -9.58
CA MET A 132 3.21 -5.36 -10.62
C MET A 132 3.33 -3.96 -11.22
N ILE A 133 3.99 -3.03 -10.51
CA ILE A 133 4.26 -1.69 -11.02
C ILE A 133 5.67 -1.72 -11.60
N THR A 134 5.76 -1.60 -12.93
CA THR A 134 7.02 -1.77 -13.66
C THR A 134 7.67 -0.45 -14.09
N PHE A 135 7.11 0.68 -13.67
CA PHE A 135 7.69 1.99 -13.98
C PHE A 135 9.09 2.13 -13.40
N GLU A 136 10.01 2.63 -14.20
CA GLU A 136 11.40 2.86 -13.79
C GLU A 136 11.82 4.32 -13.89
#